data_50638b64d72c5c26726461ccb924656c
#
_entry.id   50638b64d72c5c26726461ccb924656c
#
_cell.length_a   1.000
_cell.length_b   1.000
_cell.length_c   1.000
_cell.angle_alpha   90.00
_cell.angle_beta   90.00
_cell.angle_gamma   90.00
#
_symmetry.space_group_name_H-M   'P 1'
#
loop_
_entity.id
_entity.type
_entity.pdbx_description
1 polymer ?
#
loop_
_entity_poly.entity_id
_entity_poly.type
_entity_poly.pdbx_seq_one_letter_code
_entity_poly.pdbx_strand_id
1 'polypeptide(L)'
;ACAEYLKRLKPMVSLEMVEIAEESLGGGESPALIRRALEREGEKILKRIGGRAAVVPLALEGRQLDSLAFAGELDPGKNLSREQLVFIIGSSHGLSPQVYQRADWRLSFGPMTFPHQLARVMLLEQIYRAEMILARRSYHK
;
A
#
# COMPACT_ATOMS: atom_id res chain seq x y z
N ALA A 1 13.64 4.11 -10.24
CA ALA A 1 13.23 4.95 -9.10
C ALA A 1 12.89 4.12 -7.86
N CYS A 2 12.09 3.06 -7.98
CA CYS A 2 11.76 2.22 -6.84
C CYS A 2 13.01 1.56 -6.24
N ALA A 3 13.93 1.09 -7.06
CA ALA A 3 15.14 0.41 -6.60
C ALA A 3 15.98 1.31 -5.69
N GLU A 4 16.06 2.59 -5.98
CA GLU A 4 16.81 3.55 -5.18
C GLU A 4 16.20 3.71 -3.78
N TYR A 5 14.88 3.82 -3.68
CA TYR A 5 14.22 3.93 -2.39
C TYR A 5 14.28 2.63 -1.59
N LEU A 6 14.14 1.50 -2.26
CA LEU A 6 14.29 0.19 -1.59
C LEU A 6 15.68 0.04 -0.99
N LYS A 7 16.71 0.48 -1.72
CA LYS A 7 18.08 0.46 -1.23
C LYS A 7 18.26 1.33 0.00
N ARG A 8 17.72 2.55 -0.04
CA ARG A 8 17.82 3.49 1.10
C ARG A 8 17.04 3.01 2.32
N LEU A 9 15.92 2.31 2.11
CA LEU A 9 15.09 1.80 3.19
C LEU A 9 15.65 0.55 3.86
N LYS A 10 16.48 -0.21 3.16
CA LYS A 10 16.97 -1.49 3.66
C LYS A 10 17.58 -1.44 5.07
N PRO A 11 18.43 -0.46 5.43
CA PRO A 11 18.97 -0.38 6.79
C PRO A 11 17.99 0.17 7.82
N MET A 12 16.86 0.72 7.41
CA MET A 12 15.93 1.42 8.30
C MET A 12 14.73 0.59 8.71
N VAL A 13 14.24 -0.27 7.82
CA VAL A 13 13.02 -1.04 8.02
C VAL A 13 13.10 -2.33 7.22
N SER A 14 12.47 -3.38 7.72
CA SER A 14 12.29 -4.61 6.95
C SER A 14 11.11 -4.40 6.00
N LEU A 15 11.40 -4.22 4.74
CA LEU A 15 10.40 -3.96 3.72
C LEU A 15 10.51 -4.95 2.58
N GLU A 16 9.38 -5.55 2.22
CA GLU A 16 9.28 -6.45 1.08
C GLU A 16 8.28 -5.87 0.09
N MET A 17 8.68 -5.77 -1.17
CA MET A 17 7.80 -5.36 -2.24
C MET A 17 7.43 -6.57 -3.08
N VAL A 18 6.14 -6.88 -3.16
CA VAL A 18 5.62 -8.03 -3.89
C VAL A 18 4.74 -7.55 -5.01
N GLU A 19 4.97 -8.06 -6.19
CA GLU A 19 4.16 -7.75 -7.36
C GLU A 19 3.26 -8.95 -7.70
N ILE A 20 1.95 -8.68 -7.73
CA ILE A 20 0.95 -9.69 -8.13
C ILE A 20 0.63 -9.45 -9.59
N ALA A 21 0.79 -10.46 -10.42
CA ALA A 21 0.51 -10.34 -11.84
C ALA A 21 -0.94 -9.96 -12.09
N GLU A 22 -1.15 -9.01 -13.00
CA GLU A 22 -2.49 -8.59 -13.41
C GLU A 22 -3.18 -9.72 -14.17
N GLU A 23 -4.42 -10.03 -13.79
CA GLU A 23 -5.17 -11.09 -14.46
C GLU A 23 -5.66 -10.64 -15.83
N SER A 24 -5.63 -11.57 -16.78
CA SER A 24 -6.14 -11.33 -18.12
C SER A 24 -7.66 -11.13 -18.08
N LEU A 25 -8.16 -10.17 -18.87
CA LEU A 25 -9.58 -9.95 -19.02
C LEU A 25 -10.26 -10.93 -19.97
N GLY A 26 -9.48 -11.73 -20.69
CA GLY A 26 -10.01 -12.76 -21.57
C GLY A 26 -10.47 -12.22 -22.91
N GLY A 27 -11.68 -11.77 -23.05
CA GLY A 27 -12.24 -11.33 -24.32
C GLY A 27 -12.67 -9.88 -24.39
N GLY A 28 -12.17 -9.01 -23.50
CA GLY A 28 -12.51 -7.60 -23.54
C GLY A 28 -12.65 -6.99 -22.16
N GLU A 29 -13.18 -5.78 -22.11
CA GLU A 29 -13.26 -5.00 -20.87
C GLU A 29 -14.72 -4.85 -20.37
N SER A 30 -15.51 -5.92 -20.46
CA SER A 30 -16.85 -5.86 -19.89
C SER A 30 -16.78 -5.73 -18.37
N PRO A 31 -17.77 -5.09 -17.72
CA PRO A 31 -17.77 -4.98 -16.26
C PRO A 31 -17.68 -6.33 -15.54
N ALA A 32 -18.29 -7.37 -16.09
CA ALA A 32 -18.25 -8.71 -15.52
C ALA A 32 -16.84 -9.32 -15.58
N LEU A 33 -16.15 -9.15 -16.71
CA LEU A 33 -14.79 -9.65 -16.86
C LEU A 33 -13.80 -8.91 -15.97
N ILE A 34 -13.94 -7.60 -15.87
CA ILE A 34 -13.11 -6.77 -14.98
C ILE A 34 -13.30 -7.22 -13.54
N ARG A 35 -14.54 -7.37 -13.09
CA ARG A 35 -14.83 -7.79 -11.72
C ARG A 35 -14.22 -9.15 -11.41
N ARG A 36 -14.35 -10.11 -12.35
CA ARG A 36 -13.79 -11.45 -12.18
C ARG A 36 -12.27 -11.43 -12.07
N ALA A 37 -11.61 -10.62 -12.91
CA ALA A 37 -10.16 -10.45 -12.85
C ALA A 37 -9.72 -9.85 -11.50
N LEU A 38 -10.40 -8.82 -11.03
CA LEU A 38 -10.10 -8.20 -9.74
C LEU A 38 -10.32 -9.16 -8.58
N GLU A 39 -11.34 -10.00 -8.64
CA GLU A 39 -11.58 -11.01 -7.61
C GLU A 39 -10.43 -12.02 -7.51
N ARG A 40 -9.92 -12.48 -8.67
CA ARG A 40 -8.78 -13.39 -8.71
C ARG A 40 -7.50 -12.75 -8.18
N GLU A 41 -7.25 -11.51 -8.57
CA GLU A 41 -6.11 -10.74 -8.04
C GLU A 41 -6.24 -10.56 -6.54
N GLY A 42 -7.44 -10.21 -6.08
CA GLY A 42 -7.73 -10.02 -4.67
C GLY A 42 -7.50 -11.28 -3.83
N GLU A 43 -7.87 -12.44 -4.34
CA GLU A 43 -7.60 -13.71 -3.67
C GLU A 43 -6.11 -13.93 -3.48
N LYS A 44 -5.31 -13.66 -4.51
CA LYS A 44 -3.86 -13.79 -4.44
C LYS A 44 -3.25 -12.82 -3.44
N ILE A 45 -3.73 -11.58 -3.43
CA ILE A 45 -3.27 -10.55 -2.49
C ILE A 45 -3.57 -10.99 -1.06
N LEU A 46 -4.82 -11.37 -0.78
CA LEU A 46 -5.24 -11.71 0.58
C LEU A 46 -4.55 -12.95 1.12
N LYS A 47 -4.19 -13.91 0.27
CA LYS A 47 -3.44 -15.09 0.69
C LYS A 47 -2.04 -14.76 1.19
N ARG A 48 -1.47 -13.65 0.77
CA ARG A 48 -0.12 -13.25 1.18
C ARG A 48 -0.12 -12.43 2.47
N ILE A 49 -1.28 -12.06 2.98
CA ILE A 49 -1.39 -11.19 4.15
C ILE A 49 -1.64 -12.02 5.39
N GLY A 50 -0.81 -11.82 6.42
CA GLY A 50 -1.01 -12.46 7.71
C GLY A 50 -2.17 -11.88 8.49
N GLY A 51 -2.68 -12.63 9.46
CA GLY A 51 -3.84 -12.21 10.25
C GLY A 51 -3.60 -10.97 11.11
N ARG A 52 -2.36 -10.74 11.53
CA ARG A 52 -2.00 -9.61 12.40
C ARG A 52 -1.41 -8.45 11.62
N ALA A 53 -1.82 -8.30 10.37
CA ALA A 53 -1.41 -7.19 9.53
C ALA A 53 -2.44 -6.07 9.57
N ALA A 54 -1.97 -4.82 9.60
CA ALA A 54 -2.79 -3.66 9.28
C ALA A 54 -2.73 -3.48 7.77
N VAL A 55 -3.87 -3.46 7.13
CA VAL A 55 -3.99 -3.45 5.67
C VAL A 55 -4.51 -2.11 5.19
N VAL A 56 -3.74 -1.46 4.32
CA VAL A 56 -4.02 -0.10 3.86
C VAL A 56 -3.94 -0.05 2.32
N PRO A 57 -5.06 -0.24 1.63
CA PRO A 57 -5.06 -0.05 0.18
C PRO A 57 -5.07 1.43 -0.18
N LEU A 58 -4.46 1.76 -1.31
CA LEU A 58 -4.59 3.07 -1.91
C LEU A 58 -5.95 3.18 -2.57
N ALA A 59 -6.64 4.29 -2.34
CA ALA A 59 -7.95 4.55 -2.92
C ALA A 59 -8.16 6.05 -3.05
N LEU A 60 -8.91 6.46 -4.07
CA LEU A 60 -9.24 7.89 -4.24
C LEU A 60 -10.06 8.42 -3.06
N GLU A 61 -10.91 7.58 -2.49
CA GLU A 61 -11.78 7.91 -1.37
C GLU A 61 -11.19 7.50 -0.02
N GLY A 62 -9.87 7.67 0.14
CA GLY A 62 -9.19 7.34 1.37
C GLY A 62 -8.88 8.57 2.22
N ARG A 63 -8.20 8.32 3.33
CA ARG A 63 -7.69 9.39 4.18
C ARG A 63 -6.52 10.07 3.50
N GLN A 64 -6.55 11.40 3.47
CA GLN A 64 -5.44 12.20 2.98
C GLN A 64 -4.62 12.64 4.17
N LEU A 65 -3.35 12.27 4.18
CA LEU A 65 -2.43 12.57 5.29
C LEU A 65 -1.28 13.41 4.78
N ASP A 66 -0.83 14.35 5.61
CA ASP A 66 0.46 14.96 5.35
C ASP A 66 1.59 13.99 5.75
N SER A 67 2.83 14.35 5.44
CA SER A 67 3.95 13.44 5.67
C SER A 67 4.19 13.16 7.15
N LEU A 68 3.91 14.11 8.03
CA LEU A 68 4.05 13.93 9.47
C LEU A 68 3.01 12.96 10.01
N ALA A 69 1.75 13.11 9.58
CA ALA A 69 0.67 12.20 9.97
C ALA A 69 0.91 10.80 9.42
N PHE A 70 1.42 10.70 8.20
CA PHE A 70 1.77 9.42 7.59
C PHE A 70 2.87 8.71 8.40
N ALA A 71 3.90 9.46 8.81
CA ALA A 71 4.95 8.90 9.67
C ALA A 71 4.37 8.36 10.98
N GLY A 72 3.39 9.06 11.55
CA GLY A 72 2.71 8.60 12.75
C GLY A 72 2.04 7.24 12.58
N GLU A 73 1.49 6.97 11.39
CA GLU A 73 0.87 5.68 11.10
C GLU A 73 1.90 4.55 10.96
N LEU A 74 3.12 4.87 10.57
CA LEU A 74 4.21 3.89 10.46
C LEU A 74 4.90 3.61 11.79
N ASP A 75 4.69 4.45 12.79
CA ASP A 75 5.31 4.29 14.10
C ASP A 75 4.90 2.95 14.72
N PRO A 76 5.85 2.08 15.07
CA PRO A 76 5.53 0.80 15.71
C PRO A 76 4.73 0.95 17.01
N GLY A 77 4.88 2.07 17.72
CA GLY A 77 4.12 2.36 18.92
C GLY A 77 2.65 2.67 18.68
N LYS A 78 2.26 2.95 17.45
CA LYS A 78 0.87 3.28 17.10
C LYS A 78 -0.09 2.12 17.35
N ASN A 79 0.35 0.91 16.97
CA ASN A 79 -0.47 -0.30 17.17
C ASN A 79 0.46 -1.48 17.45
N LEU A 80 0.59 -1.82 18.72
CA LEU A 80 1.50 -2.87 19.17
C LEU A 80 1.01 -4.28 18.82
N SER A 81 -0.28 -4.43 18.50
CA SER A 81 -0.83 -5.74 18.17
C SER A 81 -0.55 -6.16 16.72
N ARG A 82 -0.22 -5.21 15.85
CA ARG A 82 0.11 -5.54 14.46
C ARG A 82 1.55 -6.02 14.33
N GLU A 83 1.77 -7.02 13.50
CA GLU A 83 3.11 -7.49 13.15
C GLU A 83 3.61 -6.89 11.84
N GLN A 84 2.68 -6.51 10.97
CA GLN A 84 2.98 -5.95 9.66
C GLN A 84 2.06 -4.78 9.35
N LEU A 85 2.58 -3.86 8.55
CA LEU A 85 1.78 -2.84 7.89
C LEU A 85 1.88 -3.09 6.39
N VAL A 86 0.76 -3.34 5.74
CA VAL A 86 0.71 -3.74 4.34
C VAL A 86 -0.01 -2.68 3.53
N PHE A 87 0.70 -2.06 2.59
CA PHE A 87 0.09 -1.16 1.62
C PHE A 87 -0.20 -1.93 0.33
N ILE A 88 -1.35 -1.66 -0.27
CA ILE A 88 -1.75 -2.33 -1.51
C ILE A 88 -2.04 -1.28 -2.58
N ILE A 89 -1.39 -1.42 -3.72
CA ILE A 89 -1.63 -0.57 -4.88
C ILE A 89 -2.35 -1.42 -5.93
N GLY A 90 -3.51 -0.98 -6.35
CA GLY A 90 -4.30 -1.71 -7.33
C GLY A 90 -3.77 -1.56 -8.75
N SER A 91 -4.30 -2.39 -9.64
CA SER A 91 -4.05 -2.29 -11.07
C SER A 91 -4.82 -1.11 -11.68
N SER A 92 -4.81 -1.00 -13.00
CA SER A 92 -5.53 0.06 -13.72
C SER A 92 -7.03 0.08 -13.42
N HIS A 93 -7.61 -1.03 -13.02
CA HIS A 93 -9.04 -1.15 -12.66
C HIS A 93 -9.28 -1.12 -11.15
N GLY A 94 -8.27 -0.87 -10.35
CA GLY A 94 -8.39 -0.78 -8.90
C GLY A 94 -8.23 -2.12 -8.19
N LEU A 95 -8.99 -2.30 -7.12
CA LEU A 95 -8.94 -3.49 -6.26
C LEU A 95 -10.36 -4.06 -6.09
N SER A 96 -10.44 -5.34 -5.75
CA SER A 96 -11.72 -5.99 -5.54
C SER A 96 -12.39 -5.51 -4.23
N PRO A 97 -13.73 -5.63 -4.13
CA PRO A 97 -14.43 -5.30 -2.89
C PRO A 97 -13.89 -6.08 -1.69
N GLN A 98 -13.45 -7.31 -1.87
CA GLN A 98 -12.91 -8.15 -0.79
C GLN A 98 -11.67 -7.52 -0.16
N VAL A 99 -10.79 -6.94 -0.98
CA VAL A 99 -9.60 -6.25 -0.49
C VAL A 99 -9.99 -5.03 0.35
N TYR A 100 -10.93 -4.24 -0.14
CA TYR A 100 -11.42 -3.07 0.62
C TYR A 100 -12.12 -3.46 1.92
N GLN A 101 -12.83 -4.58 1.94
CA GLN A 101 -13.47 -5.08 3.15
C GLN A 101 -12.45 -5.53 4.21
N ARG A 102 -11.31 -6.07 3.76
CA ARG A 102 -10.23 -6.48 4.67
C ARG A 102 -9.46 -5.28 5.22
N ALA A 103 -9.52 -4.13 4.56
CA ALA A 103 -8.73 -2.95 4.90
C ALA A 103 -9.05 -2.43 6.30
N ASP A 104 -8.01 -2.01 7.01
CA ASP A 104 -8.17 -1.31 8.29
C ASP A 104 -8.46 0.17 8.06
N TRP A 105 -7.85 0.74 7.04
CA TRP A 105 -8.17 2.07 6.54
C TRP A 105 -7.65 2.19 5.11
N ARG A 106 -7.99 3.29 4.43
CA ARG A 106 -7.58 3.53 3.03
C ARG A 106 -6.78 4.80 2.95
N LEU A 107 -5.71 4.78 2.15
CA LEU A 107 -4.85 5.94 1.94
C LEU A 107 -5.16 6.57 0.59
N SER A 108 -5.30 7.89 0.57
CA SER A 108 -5.51 8.64 -0.68
C SER A 108 -4.39 9.65 -0.89
N PHE A 109 -3.88 9.71 -2.12
CA PHE A 109 -2.96 10.77 -2.55
C PHE A 109 -3.71 11.98 -3.12
N GLY A 110 -5.02 12.04 -2.94
CA GLY A 110 -5.86 13.09 -3.45
C GLY A 110 -6.78 12.61 -4.55
N PRO A 111 -7.59 13.51 -5.13
CA PRO A 111 -8.59 13.12 -6.12
C PRO A 111 -8.04 12.84 -7.52
N MET A 112 -6.77 13.17 -7.76
CA MET A 112 -6.16 12.90 -9.06
C MET A 112 -5.75 11.44 -9.17
N THR A 113 -5.93 10.88 -10.36
CA THR A 113 -5.53 9.50 -10.65
C THR A 113 -4.08 9.47 -11.11
N PHE A 114 -3.29 8.58 -10.56
CA PHE A 114 -1.90 8.38 -10.96
C PHE A 114 -1.72 6.97 -11.51
N PRO A 115 -0.83 6.78 -12.51
CA PRO A 115 -0.45 5.43 -12.92
C PRO A 115 0.08 4.65 -11.73
N HIS A 116 -0.22 3.35 -11.68
CA HIS A 116 0.18 2.54 -10.52
C HIS A 116 1.69 2.51 -10.29
N GLN A 117 2.50 2.59 -11.35
CA GLN A 117 3.96 2.63 -11.21
C GLN A 117 4.43 3.93 -10.56
N LEU A 118 3.80 5.06 -10.87
CA LEU A 118 4.11 6.33 -10.23
C LEU A 118 3.65 6.33 -8.77
N ALA A 119 2.46 5.81 -8.50
CA ALA A 119 1.95 5.68 -7.13
C ALA A 119 2.90 4.85 -6.27
N ARG A 120 3.50 3.81 -6.85
CA ARG A 120 4.48 2.96 -6.17
C ARG A 120 5.70 3.77 -5.73
N VAL A 121 6.25 4.60 -6.63
CA VAL A 121 7.40 5.46 -6.31
C VAL A 121 7.03 6.48 -5.24
N MET A 122 5.86 7.11 -5.37
CA MET A 122 5.39 8.10 -4.40
C MET A 122 5.23 7.48 -3.02
N LEU A 123 4.68 6.28 -2.94
CA LEU A 123 4.51 5.58 -1.67
C LEU A 123 5.86 5.25 -1.04
N LEU A 124 6.79 4.71 -1.82
CA LEU A 124 8.12 4.39 -1.32
C LEU A 124 8.86 5.64 -0.84
N GLU A 125 8.73 6.75 -1.55
CA GLU A 125 9.33 8.02 -1.14
C GLU A 125 8.76 8.47 0.20
N GLN A 126 7.44 8.38 0.38
CA GLN A 126 6.81 8.76 1.63
C GLN A 126 7.17 7.81 2.79
N ILE A 127 7.32 6.52 2.52
CA ILE A 127 7.80 5.57 3.54
C ILE A 127 9.21 5.94 3.96
N TYR A 128 10.09 6.25 3.02
CA TYR A 128 11.45 6.68 3.32
C TYR A 128 11.44 7.95 4.17
N ARG A 129 10.67 8.94 3.78
CA ARG A 129 10.51 10.19 4.52
C ARG A 129 9.97 9.94 5.93
N ALA A 130 8.99 9.07 6.06
CA ALA A 130 8.43 8.69 7.35
C ALA A 130 9.46 8.04 8.27
N GLU A 131 10.27 7.13 7.75
CA GLU A 131 11.31 6.48 8.54
C GLU A 131 12.38 7.48 8.99
N MET A 132 12.70 8.45 8.16
CA MET A 132 13.61 9.54 8.53
C MET A 132 13.02 10.40 9.66
N ILE A 133 11.75 10.70 9.59
CA ILE A 133 11.05 11.47 10.63
C ILE A 133 11.05 10.69 11.95
N LEU A 134 10.74 9.40 11.91
CA LEU A 134 10.71 8.55 13.10
C LEU A 134 12.10 8.40 13.72
N ALA A 135 13.13 8.23 12.91
CA ALA A 135 14.50 8.14 13.39
C ALA A 135 14.93 9.44 14.09
N ARG A 136 14.53 10.58 13.53
CA ARG A 136 14.84 11.88 14.10
C ARG A 136 14.16 12.08 15.46
N ARG A 137 12.89 11.65 15.58
CA ARG A 137 12.16 11.69 16.85
C ARG A 137 12.81 10.84 17.91
N SER A 138 13.24 9.62 17.55
CA SER A 138 13.94 8.72 18.46
C SER A 138 15.26 9.31 18.94
N TYR A 139 15.98 9.98 18.05
CA TYR A 139 17.25 10.61 18.37
C TYR A 139 17.08 11.73 19.41
N HIS A 140 15.99 12.49 19.33
CA HIS A 140 15.75 13.62 20.21
C HIS A 140 15.04 13.26 21.52
N LYS A 141 14.72 12.00 21.71
CA LYS A 141 14.23 11.50 22.99
C LYS A 141 15.39 11.13 23.88
#